data_e05d1a50612a28a86b9973a7710cc8b0
#
_entry.id   e05d1a50612a28a86b9973a7710cc8b0
#
_cell.length_a   1.000
_cell.length_b   1.000
_cell.length_c   1.000
_cell.angle_alpha   90.00
_cell.angle_beta   90.00
_cell.angle_gamma   90.00
#
_symmetry.space_group_name_H-M   'P 1'
#
loop_
_entity.id
_entity.type
_entity.pdbx_description
1 polymer ?
#
loop_
_entity_poly.entity_id
_entity_poly.type
_entity_poly.pdbx_seq_one_letter_code
_entity_poly.pdbx_strand_id
1 'polypeptide(L)'
;GHLAYSSFAATNHYLATQSETVHRFTVGYANGLDWLATHNATEVGEAVAGFFPQVSLELVIKSVARLKAQDNWPTDPTLAQPQFENLHDILLAAGLAKERQPYSKMVRTDIVATALASRK
;
A
#
# COMPACT_ATOMS: atom_id res chain seq x y z
N GLY A 1 7.89 -10.96 -10.80
CA GLY A 1 7.70 -10.92 -9.34
C GLY A 1 6.96 -9.66 -8.93
N HIS A 2 6.43 -9.65 -7.72
CA HIS A 2 5.76 -8.48 -7.17
C HIS A 2 6.74 -7.32 -6.96
N LEU A 3 6.25 -6.11 -7.13
CA LEU A 3 7.01 -4.88 -7.12
C LEU A 3 6.35 -3.89 -6.16
N ALA A 4 7.13 -3.23 -5.30
CA ALA A 4 6.66 -2.13 -4.46
C ALA A 4 6.53 -0.83 -5.29
N TYR A 5 5.56 -0.79 -6.21
CA TYR A 5 5.37 0.34 -7.12
C TYR A 5 4.85 1.59 -6.41
N SER A 6 3.96 1.42 -5.47
CA SER A 6 3.34 2.50 -4.72
C SER A 6 3.37 2.20 -3.23
N SER A 7 3.76 3.17 -2.42
CA SER A 7 3.82 3.06 -0.97
C SER A 7 3.58 4.41 -0.30
N PHE A 8 3.15 4.39 0.96
CA PHE A 8 3.08 5.59 1.77
C PHE A 8 4.47 5.94 2.30
N ALA A 9 4.79 7.22 2.30
CA ALA A 9 6.05 7.74 2.80
C ALA A 9 5.82 8.94 3.71
N ALA A 10 6.70 9.12 4.69
CA ALA A 10 6.71 10.27 5.57
C ALA A 10 8.15 10.60 5.97
N THR A 11 8.39 11.85 6.39
CA THR A 11 9.69 12.24 6.93
C THR A 11 9.94 11.62 8.30
N ASN A 12 11.20 11.41 8.65
CA ASN A 12 11.56 10.94 9.99
C ASN A 12 11.05 11.88 11.10
N HIS A 13 11.05 13.18 10.85
CA HIS A 13 10.49 14.17 11.76
C HIS A 13 8.98 13.95 11.99
N TYR A 14 8.21 13.74 10.93
CA TYR A 14 6.78 13.48 11.04
C TYR A 14 6.50 12.18 11.79
N LEU A 15 7.23 11.11 11.48
CA LEU A 15 7.12 9.82 12.18
C LEU A 15 7.39 9.94 13.68
N ALA A 16 8.37 10.78 14.07
CA ALA A 16 8.72 10.99 15.47
C ALA A 16 7.70 11.88 16.21
N THR A 17 7.19 12.94 15.57
CA THR A 17 6.33 13.94 16.22
C THR A 17 4.84 13.64 16.09
N GLN A 18 4.42 12.82 15.12
CA GLN A 18 3.03 12.49 14.82
C GLN A 18 2.78 10.97 14.87
N SER A 19 3.46 10.28 15.77
CA SER A 19 3.43 8.81 15.87
C SER A 19 2.02 8.25 16.07
N GLU A 20 1.17 8.92 16.85
CA GLU A 20 -0.22 8.51 17.05
C GLU A 20 -1.05 8.61 15.74
N THR A 21 -0.87 9.68 14.98
CA THR A 21 -1.54 9.84 13.69
C THR A 21 -1.10 8.76 12.70
N VAL A 22 0.21 8.49 12.64
CA VAL A 22 0.78 7.43 11.80
C VAL A 22 0.24 6.06 12.20
N HIS A 23 0.16 5.78 13.51
CA HIS A 23 -0.41 4.54 14.02
C HIS A 23 -1.87 4.36 13.59
N ARG A 24 -2.71 5.36 13.82
CA ARG A 24 -4.14 5.33 13.41
C ARG A 24 -4.31 5.18 11.91
N PHE A 25 -3.51 5.87 11.12
CA PHE A 25 -3.50 5.72 9.66
C PHE A 25 -3.17 4.29 9.26
N THR A 26 -2.12 3.70 9.85
CA THR A 26 -1.68 2.34 9.51
C THR A 26 -2.73 1.29 9.90
N VAL A 27 -3.37 1.44 11.07
CA VAL A 27 -4.51 0.59 11.47
C VAL A 27 -5.67 0.72 10.48
N GLY A 28 -6.05 1.95 10.11
CA GLY A 28 -7.11 2.19 9.14
C GLY A 28 -6.80 1.59 7.77
N TYR A 29 -5.57 1.71 7.31
CA TYR A 29 -5.11 1.11 6.06
C TYR A 29 -5.18 -0.41 6.10
N ALA A 30 -4.71 -1.03 7.18
CA ALA A 30 -4.80 -2.48 7.36
C ALA A 30 -6.26 -2.97 7.39
N ASN A 31 -7.16 -2.26 8.08
CA ASN A 31 -8.59 -2.57 8.07
C ASN A 31 -9.21 -2.42 6.68
N GLY A 32 -8.77 -1.42 5.92
CA GLY A 32 -9.17 -1.22 4.53
C GLY A 32 -8.76 -2.38 3.62
N LEU A 33 -7.56 -2.92 3.80
CA LEU A 33 -7.09 -4.10 3.05
C LEU A 33 -7.92 -5.36 3.39
N ASP A 34 -8.24 -5.58 4.67
CA ASP A 34 -9.10 -6.68 5.09
C ASP A 34 -10.50 -6.56 4.49
N TRP A 35 -11.07 -5.36 4.52
CA TRP A 35 -12.37 -5.09 3.90
C TRP A 35 -12.33 -5.35 2.40
N LEU A 36 -11.30 -4.86 1.72
CA LEU A 36 -11.10 -5.07 0.28
C LEU A 36 -10.96 -6.55 -0.08
N ALA A 37 -10.27 -7.33 0.76
CA ALA A 37 -10.10 -8.77 0.55
C ALA A 37 -11.42 -9.55 0.65
N THR A 38 -12.34 -9.11 1.52
CA THR A 38 -13.60 -9.81 1.84
C THR A 38 -14.79 -9.36 1.01
N HIS A 39 -14.71 -8.25 0.26
CA HIS A 39 -15.79 -7.72 -0.55
C HIS A 39 -15.53 -7.95 -2.05
N ASN A 40 -16.61 -8.16 -2.81
CA ASN A 40 -16.51 -8.37 -4.26
C ASN A 40 -16.26 -7.06 -5.03
N ALA A 41 -15.98 -7.16 -6.32
CA ALA A 41 -15.62 -6.00 -7.14
C ALA A 41 -16.76 -4.97 -7.26
N THR A 42 -18.02 -5.42 -7.22
CA THR A 42 -19.18 -4.51 -7.27
C THR A 42 -19.27 -3.69 -5.99
N GLU A 43 -19.23 -4.35 -4.84
CA GLU A 43 -19.27 -3.69 -3.53
C GLU A 43 -18.13 -2.67 -3.36
N VAL A 44 -16.91 -3.06 -3.75
CA VAL A 44 -15.75 -2.17 -3.70
C VAL A 44 -15.92 -1.00 -4.68
N GLY A 45 -16.34 -1.28 -5.91
CA GLY A 45 -16.56 -0.26 -6.93
C GLY A 45 -17.60 0.78 -6.51
N GLU A 46 -18.73 0.33 -5.94
CA GLU A 46 -19.77 1.22 -5.39
C GLU A 46 -19.26 2.09 -4.25
N ALA A 47 -18.48 1.50 -3.33
CA ALA A 47 -17.92 2.24 -2.20
C ALA A 47 -16.93 3.34 -2.60
N VAL A 48 -16.17 3.14 -3.68
CA VAL A 48 -15.13 4.09 -4.10
C VAL A 48 -15.56 5.00 -5.26
N ALA A 49 -16.68 4.74 -5.91
CA ALA A 49 -17.13 5.48 -7.11
C ALA A 49 -17.20 7.00 -6.89
N GLY A 50 -17.58 7.44 -5.69
CA GLY A 50 -17.66 8.86 -5.33
C GLY A 50 -16.32 9.62 -5.42
N PHE A 51 -15.20 8.91 -5.36
CA PHE A 51 -13.87 9.50 -5.53
C PHE A 51 -13.47 9.66 -7.02
N PHE A 52 -14.25 9.08 -7.93
CA PHE A 52 -14.00 9.09 -9.37
C PHE A 52 -15.20 9.62 -10.15
N PRO A 53 -15.65 10.88 -9.90
CA PRO A 53 -16.89 11.41 -10.48
C PRO A 53 -16.88 11.50 -12.01
N GLN A 54 -15.70 11.43 -12.63
CA GLN A 54 -15.52 11.48 -14.09
C GLN A 54 -15.55 10.08 -14.74
N VAL A 55 -15.67 9.01 -13.95
CA VAL A 55 -15.61 7.62 -14.41
C VAL A 55 -16.95 6.95 -14.13
N SER A 56 -17.50 6.23 -15.12
CA SER A 56 -18.74 5.50 -14.90
C SER A 56 -18.56 4.39 -13.85
N LEU A 57 -19.60 4.12 -13.06
CA LEU A 57 -19.59 3.06 -12.05
C LEU A 57 -19.21 1.71 -12.67
N GLU A 58 -19.71 1.40 -13.85
CA GLU A 58 -19.37 0.16 -14.56
C GLU A 58 -17.88 0.02 -14.80
N LEU A 59 -17.22 1.11 -15.22
CA LEU A 59 -15.79 1.12 -15.47
C LEU A 59 -14.99 1.02 -14.18
N VAL A 60 -15.44 1.65 -13.09
CA VAL A 60 -14.82 1.50 -11.77
C VAL A 60 -14.88 0.04 -11.31
N ILE A 61 -16.06 -0.61 -11.40
CA ILE A 61 -16.24 -2.02 -11.03
C ILE A 61 -15.33 -2.94 -11.86
N LYS A 62 -15.28 -2.74 -13.18
CA LYS A 62 -14.39 -3.52 -14.07
C LYS A 62 -12.91 -3.34 -13.71
N SER A 63 -12.50 -2.12 -13.37
CA SER A 63 -11.14 -1.82 -12.94
C SER A 63 -10.79 -2.53 -11.63
N VAL A 64 -11.70 -2.49 -10.65
CA VAL A 64 -11.53 -3.21 -9.39
C VAL A 64 -11.43 -4.71 -9.61
N ALA A 65 -12.32 -5.29 -10.44
CA ALA A 65 -12.29 -6.71 -10.77
C ALA A 65 -10.96 -7.14 -11.39
N ARG A 66 -10.43 -6.33 -12.30
CA ARG A 66 -9.12 -6.56 -12.95
C ARG A 66 -7.98 -6.51 -11.93
N LEU A 67 -7.97 -5.50 -11.05
CA LEU A 67 -6.91 -5.35 -10.05
C LEU A 67 -6.94 -6.50 -9.03
N LYS A 68 -8.13 -6.97 -8.63
CA LYS A 68 -8.28 -8.18 -7.80
C LYS A 68 -7.75 -9.43 -8.51
N ALA A 69 -8.10 -9.62 -9.76
CA ALA A 69 -7.65 -10.79 -10.55
C ALA A 69 -6.13 -10.81 -10.78
N GLN A 70 -5.49 -9.65 -10.76
CA GLN A 70 -4.03 -9.49 -10.88
C GLN A 70 -3.29 -9.55 -9.55
N ASP A 71 -3.99 -9.77 -8.43
CA ASP A 71 -3.41 -9.76 -7.08
C ASP A 71 -2.59 -8.49 -6.77
N ASN A 72 -3.14 -7.33 -7.17
CA ASN A 72 -2.44 -6.05 -7.04
C ASN A 72 -2.47 -5.46 -5.63
N TRP A 73 -3.39 -5.92 -4.78
CA TRP A 73 -3.48 -5.45 -3.40
C TRP A 73 -2.89 -6.47 -2.43
N PRO A 74 -2.00 -6.04 -1.52
CA PRO A 74 -1.45 -6.92 -0.51
C PRO A 74 -2.52 -7.35 0.50
N THR A 75 -2.28 -8.45 1.18
CA THR A 75 -3.13 -8.94 2.29
C THR A 75 -2.84 -8.24 3.60
N ASP A 76 -1.66 -7.64 3.74
CA ASP A 76 -1.31 -6.79 4.86
C ASP A 76 -0.45 -5.58 4.40
N PRO A 77 -0.33 -4.52 5.23
CA PRO A 77 0.38 -3.30 4.85
C PRO A 77 1.90 -3.40 4.86
N THR A 78 2.48 -4.58 5.11
CA THR A 78 3.93 -4.74 5.16
C THR A 78 4.55 -4.63 3.76
N LEU A 79 5.47 -3.69 3.58
CA LEU A 79 6.29 -3.61 2.38
C LEU A 79 7.43 -4.61 2.51
N ALA A 80 7.35 -5.74 1.82
CA ALA A 80 8.33 -6.81 1.93
C ALA A 80 9.66 -6.45 1.27
N GLN A 81 10.77 -6.89 1.86
CA GLN A 81 12.11 -6.60 1.36
C GLN A 81 12.31 -7.02 -0.12
N PRO A 82 11.89 -8.20 -0.58
CA PRO A 82 12.07 -8.56 -1.99
C PRO A 82 11.35 -7.61 -2.97
N GLN A 83 10.17 -7.11 -2.60
CA GLN A 83 9.42 -6.15 -3.42
C GLN A 83 10.13 -4.79 -3.49
N PHE A 84 10.70 -4.34 -2.39
CA PHE A 84 11.51 -3.13 -2.31
C PHE A 84 12.78 -3.26 -3.16
N GLU A 85 13.45 -4.40 -3.08
CA GLU A 85 14.69 -4.66 -3.82
C GLU A 85 14.43 -4.78 -5.33
N ASN A 86 13.35 -5.43 -5.74
CA ASN A 86 12.94 -5.49 -7.15
C ASN A 86 12.71 -4.09 -7.74
N LEU A 87 12.10 -3.17 -6.98
CA LEU A 87 11.97 -1.78 -7.41
C LEU A 87 13.33 -1.11 -7.59
N HIS A 88 14.26 -1.30 -6.64
CA HIS A 88 15.61 -0.74 -6.73
C HIS A 88 16.38 -1.26 -7.95
N ASP A 89 16.24 -2.54 -8.29
CA ASP A 89 16.86 -3.12 -9.48
C ASP A 89 16.39 -2.40 -10.75
N ILE A 90 15.09 -2.11 -10.85
CA ILE A 90 14.52 -1.38 -11.98
C ILE A 90 15.02 0.07 -12.00
N LEU A 91 15.03 0.74 -10.87
CA LEU A 91 15.47 2.14 -10.77
C LEU A 91 16.96 2.30 -11.11
N LEU A 92 17.81 1.38 -10.67
CA LEU A 92 19.24 1.35 -11.01
C LEU A 92 19.44 1.08 -12.51
N ALA A 93 18.76 0.06 -13.05
CA ALA A 93 18.84 -0.27 -14.48
C ALA A 93 18.36 0.85 -15.39
N ALA A 94 17.36 1.61 -14.93
CA ALA A 94 16.83 2.79 -15.66
C ALA A 94 17.66 4.07 -15.44
N GLY A 95 18.70 4.04 -14.60
CA GLY A 95 19.51 5.22 -14.26
C GLY A 95 18.78 6.27 -13.41
N LEU A 96 17.63 5.90 -12.83
CA LEU A 96 16.81 6.77 -11.97
C LEU A 96 17.31 6.80 -10.52
N ALA A 97 18.07 5.79 -10.10
CA ALA A 97 18.82 5.77 -8.86
C ALA A 97 20.30 5.56 -9.14
N LYS A 98 21.16 6.19 -8.34
CA LYS A 98 22.61 6.08 -8.47
C LYS A 98 23.18 4.92 -7.64
N GLU A 99 22.52 4.60 -6.54
CA GLU A 99 22.93 3.57 -5.59
C GLU A 99 21.72 2.93 -4.93
N ARG A 100 21.90 1.73 -4.40
CA ARG A 100 20.89 1.01 -3.64
C ARG A 100 20.81 1.54 -2.22
N GLN A 101 19.59 1.84 -1.78
CA GLN A 101 19.36 2.23 -0.39
C GLN A 101 19.04 0.99 0.47
N PRO A 102 19.57 0.92 1.70
CA PRO A 102 19.28 -0.20 2.60
C PRO A 102 17.80 -0.26 2.99
N TYR A 103 17.17 -1.41 2.81
CA TYR A 103 15.78 -1.65 3.20
C TYR A 103 15.50 -1.27 4.66
N SER A 104 16.37 -1.68 5.58
CA SER A 104 16.22 -1.41 7.02
C SER A 104 16.24 0.08 7.40
N LYS A 105 16.81 0.94 6.54
CA LYS A 105 16.82 2.39 6.75
C LYS A 105 15.63 3.10 6.12
N MET A 106 15.06 2.51 5.07
CA MET A 106 14.01 3.12 4.27
C MET A 106 12.61 2.66 4.67
N VAL A 107 12.48 1.44 5.19
CA VAL A 107 11.18 0.81 5.48
C VAL A 107 11.01 0.59 6.99
N ARG A 108 9.98 1.19 7.55
CA ARG A 108 9.63 1.13 8.96
C ARG A 108 8.62 0.00 9.23
N THR A 109 9.10 -1.23 9.22
CA THR A 109 8.30 -2.44 9.49
C THR A 109 7.76 -2.49 10.92
N ASP A 110 8.43 -1.83 11.86
CA ASP A 110 8.02 -1.71 13.26
C ASP A 110 6.66 -0.98 13.41
N ILE A 111 6.40 0.04 12.59
CA ILE A 111 5.13 0.77 12.59
C ILE A 111 3.98 -0.16 12.19
N VAL A 112 4.17 -0.94 11.14
CA VAL A 112 3.16 -1.91 10.67
C VAL A 112 2.96 -3.01 11.71
N ALA A 113 4.01 -3.59 12.26
CA ALA A 113 3.93 -4.62 13.27
C ALA A 113 3.14 -4.16 14.51
N THR A 114 3.40 -2.93 14.99
CA THR A 114 2.68 -2.32 16.11
C THR A 114 1.20 -2.11 15.79
N ALA A 115 0.89 -1.61 14.60
CA ALA A 115 -0.49 -1.39 14.17
C ALA A 115 -1.28 -2.70 14.08
N LEU A 116 -0.71 -3.74 13.47
CA LEU A 116 -1.34 -5.06 13.36
C LEU A 116 -1.57 -5.70 14.75
N ALA A 117 -0.61 -5.58 15.65
CA ALA A 117 -0.74 -6.09 17.02
C ALA A 117 -1.85 -5.38 17.81
N SER A 118 -2.07 -4.10 17.58
CA SER A 118 -3.11 -3.30 18.29
C SER A 118 -4.54 -3.60 17.85
N ARG A 119 -4.74 -4.30 16.74
CA ARG A 119 -6.07 -4.69 16.22
C ARG A 119 -6.66 -5.94 16.87
N LYS A 120 -5.91 -6.61 17.71
CA LYS A 120 -6.32 -7.86 18.39
C LYS A 120 -7.26 -7.59 19.56
#